data_312b8f72ec8d1119973f44442c8ab735
#
_entry.id   312b8f72ec8d1119973f44442c8ab735
#
_cell.length_a   1.000
_cell.length_b   1.000
_cell.length_c   1.000
_cell.angle_alpha   90.00
_cell.angle_beta   90.00
_cell.angle_gamma   90.00
#
_symmetry.space_group_name_H-M   'P 1'
#
loop_
_entity.id
_entity.type
_entity.pdbx_description
1 polymer ?
#
loop_
_entity_poly.entity_id
_entity_poly.type
_entity_poly.pdbx_seq_one_letter_code
_entity_poly.pdbx_strand_id
1 'polypeptide(L)'
;MNTKEYKTFLSYCKASIDEKPLTISFDDFDDLSHSVFSNPHKIKQKASEIRKKFIDNIDENLLIFERKFTENGGKVHWCVSYDDFIDSLSALLAKNKIKAVNTFFSRFNTELGLEFSLKNEKIATLATDGKCAIFEPEFGIVNTGSLFSIFNSAYDMEIVMGSKLKIFIIPINKFVCNIAEIDIMSTLLSIYRNQNDSPFLSSIFTPNSHKDSASHVFLIDNGRSNILASKTHRKALWCIDCDACKRVCPVFNTIGDKPYNNVFTGPYANVVLPFYENFDSYKHLSFNSVGCGNCTRVCPVNIPLTDLMIENRRFFFEKKIMDLGDELLCSRLKKFLLSRREMNKKTWLKRRKIKVFIKSSVLKNRNTPAFAKQSFNGLKIQK
;
A
#
# COMPACT_ATOMS: atom_id res chain seq x y z
N MET A 1 -9.83 1.06 21.35
CA MET A 1 -9.99 0.32 20.10
C MET A 1 -11.02 -0.78 20.30
N ASN A 2 -12.26 -0.56 19.89
CA ASN A 2 -13.36 -1.50 20.14
C ASN A 2 -14.32 -1.62 18.94
N THR A 3 -13.82 -1.35 17.72
CA THR A 3 -14.60 -1.46 16.49
C THR A 3 -14.79 -2.94 16.10
N LYS A 4 -15.80 -3.21 15.27
CA LYS A 4 -16.08 -4.56 14.73
C LYS A 4 -14.85 -5.10 13.99
N GLU A 5 -14.22 -4.25 13.18
CA GLU A 5 -13.02 -4.55 12.37
C GLU A 5 -11.84 -4.95 13.26
N TYR A 6 -11.61 -4.23 14.37
CA TYR A 6 -10.56 -4.59 15.33
C TYR A 6 -10.81 -5.93 16.01
N LYS A 7 -12.07 -6.25 16.36
CA LYS A 7 -12.42 -7.55 16.94
C LYS A 7 -12.20 -8.67 15.92
N THR A 8 -12.59 -8.45 14.67
CA THR A 8 -12.36 -9.37 13.56
C THR A 8 -10.87 -9.57 13.32
N PHE A 9 -10.09 -8.48 13.27
CA PHE A 9 -8.63 -8.52 13.18
C PHE A 9 -8.01 -9.40 14.29
N LEU A 10 -8.41 -9.19 15.55
CA LEU A 10 -7.90 -9.99 16.68
C LEU A 10 -8.29 -11.47 16.59
N SER A 11 -9.48 -11.79 16.10
CA SER A 11 -9.90 -13.18 15.95
C SER A 11 -9.06 -13.92 14.90
N TYR A 12 -8.78 -13.28 13.77
CA TYR A 12 -7.91 -13.81 12.73
C TYR A 12 -6.45 -13.93 13.19
N CYS A 13 -5.92 -12.94 13.92
CA CYS A 13 -4.57 -13.02 14.47
C CYS A 13 -4.40 -14.25 15.38
N LYS A 14 -5.39 -14.57 16.19
CA LYS A 14 -5.36 -15.77 17.05
C LYS A 14 -5.36 -17.07 16.24
N ALA A 15 -6.13 -17.13 15.16
CA ALA A 15 -6.21 -18.30 14.29
C ALA A 15 -4.94 -18.51 13.44
N SER A 16 -4.25 -17.42 13.07
CA SER A 16 -3.07 -17.48 12.18
C SER A 16 -1.75 -17.80 12.89
N ILE A 17 -1.69 -17.77 14.23
CA ILE A 17 -0.43 -18.01 14.98
C ILE A 17 0.09 -19.45 14.78
N ASP A 18 -0.77 -20.39 14.43
CA ASP A 18 -0.42 -21.79 14.24
C ASP A 18 0.10 -22.12 12.81
N GLU A 19 -0.01 -21.19 11.85
CA GLU A 19 0.50 -21.36 10.48
C GLU A 19 1.96 -20.89 10.41
N LYS A 20 2.89 -21.73 9.91
CA LYS A 20 4.30 -21.35 9.73
C LYS A 20 4.44 -20.33 8.60
N PRO A 21 4.96 -19.13 8.86
CA PRO A 21 5.16 -18.12 7.82
C PRO A 21 6.37 -18.43 6.95
N LEU A 22 6.29 -18.03 5.65
CA LEU A 22 7.45 -17.90 4.77
C LEU A 22 8.25 -16.66 5.23
N THR A 23 9.36 -16.88 5.93
CA THR A 23 10.28 -15.80 6.31
C THR A 23 11.36 -15.66 5.25
N ILE A 24 11.39 -14.50 4.60
CA ILE A 24 12.50 -14.07 3.78
C ILE A 24 13.33 -13.10 4.62
N SER A 25 14.64 -13.28 4.64
CA SER A 25 15.52 -12.39 5.40
C SER A 25 15.71 -11.05 4.68
N PHE A 26 16.11 -10.04 5.42
CA PHE A 26 16.49 -8.75 4.82
C PHE A 26 17.71 -8.91 3.91
N ASP A 27 18.64 -9.78 4.32
CA ASP A 27 19.91 -10.01 3.62
C ASP A 27 19.69 -10.58 2.22
N ASP A 28 18.67 -11.42 2.00
CA ASP A 28 18.32 -11.95 0.67
C ASP A 28 17.98 -10.86 -0.34
N PHE A 29 17.32 -9.77 0.11
CA PHE A 29 17.04 -8.62 -0.76
C PHE A 29 18.26 -7.75 -1.02
N ASP A 30 19.13 -7.63 -0.02
CA ASP A 30 20.36 -6.83 -0.11
C ASP A 30 21.33 -7.51 -1.07
N ASP A 31 21.54 -8.81 -0.95
CA ASP A 31 22.39 -9.62 -1.83
C ASP A 31 21.90 -9.57 -3.28
N LEU A 32 20.59 -9.75 -3.51
CA LEU A 32 20.02 -9.69 -4.85
C LEU A 32 20.15 -8.29 -5.47
N SER A 33 19.98 -7.25 -4.68
CA SER A 33 20.14 -5.87 -5.18
C SER A 33 21.60 -5.55 -5.51
N HIS A 34 22.57 -6.10 -4.76
CA HIS A 34 24.00 -5.95 -5.03
C HIS A 34 24.47 -6.78 -6.23
N SER A 35 23.83 -7.90 -6.57
CA SER A 35 24.15 -8.68 -7.77
C SER A 35 23.78 -7.94 -9.06
N VAL A 36 22.77 -7.07 -9.03
CA VAL A 36 22.28 -6.32 -10.21
C VAL A 36 22.85 -4.91 -10.28
N PHE A 37 22.99 -4.24 -9.12
CA PHE A 37 23.44 -2.86 -9.08
C PHE A 37 24.77 -2.70 -8.35
N SER A 38 25.72 -2.00 -8.97
CA SER A 38 26.97 -1.62 -8.29
C SER A 38 26.77 -0.72 -7.07
N ASN A 39 25.67 0.02 -7.02
CA ASN A 39 25.31 0.89 -5.88
C ASN A 39 23.77 0.91 -5.66
N PRO A 40 23.21 -0.06 -4.92
CA PRO A 40 21.78 -0.15 -4.65
C PRO A 40 21.20 1.09 -3.96
N HIS A 41 21.94 1.73 -3.07
CA HIS A 41 21.48 2.95 -2.40
C HIS A 41 21.24 4.10 -3.38
N LYS A 42 22.12 4.30 -4.35
CA LYS A 42 21.98 5.33 -5.37
C LYS A 42 20.76 5.07 -6.26
N ILE A 43 20.48 3.80 -6.58
CA ILE A 43 19.32 3.43 -7.39
C ILE A 43 18.02 3.66 -6.61
N LYS A 44 17.96 3.25 -5.34
CA LYS A 44 16.80 3.53 -4.47
C LYS A 44 16.54 5.05 -4.32
N GLN A 45 17.60 5.84 -4.19
CA GLN A 45 17.48 7.30 -4.16
C GLN A 45 16.91 7.82 -5.48
N LYS A 46 17.45 7.43 -6.63
CA LYS A 46 16.97 7.84 -7.95
C LYS A 46 15.51 7.42 -8.16
N ALA A 47 15.13 6.21 -7.76
CA ALA A 47 13.75 5.74 -7.83
C ALA A 47 12.81 6.58 -6.97
N SER A 48 13.21 6.94 -5.76
CA SER A 48 12.41 7.82 -4.90
C SER A 48 12.28 9.24 -5.47
N GLU A 49 13.31 9.76 -6.13
CA GLU A 49 13.27 11.06 -6.83
C GLU A 49 12.30 11.04 -8.03
N ILE A 50 12.28 9.96 -8.82
CA ILE A 50 11.32 9.73 -9.91
C ILE A 50 9.90 9.78 -9.36
N ARG A 51 9.61 8.98 -8.32
CA ARG A 51 8.28 8.94 -7.72
C ARG A 51 7.88 10.26 -7.09
N LYS A 52 8.81 10.91 -6.40
CA LYS A 52 8.60 12.24 -5.80
C LYS A 52 8.25 13.27 -6.87
N LYS A 53 9.03 13.35 -7.96
CA LYS A 53 8.81 14.29 -9.06
C LYS A 53 7.41 14.17 -9.65
N PHE A 54 6.93 12.94 -9.85
CA PHE A 54 5.58 12.73 -10.35
C PHE A 54 4.52 13.14 -9.32
N ILE A 55 4.63 12.66 -8.06
CA ILE A 55 3.61 12.90 -7.01
C ILE A 55 3.54 14.38 -6.60
N ASP A 56 4.64 15.10 -6.59
CA ASP A 56 4.64 16.52 -6.21
C ASP A 56 3.91 17.41 -7.25
N ASN A 57 3.77 16.94 -8.50
CA ASN A 57 3.10 17.64 -9.60
C ASN A 57 2.06 16.74 -10.28
N ILE A 58 1.34 15.96 -9.49
CA ILE A 58 0.45 14.88 -9.99
C ILE A 58 -0.68 15.42 -10.87
N ASP A 59 -1.25 16.55 -10.51
CA ASP A 59 -2.34 17.23 -11.23
C ASP A 59 -1.90 17.64 -12.64
N GLU A 60 -0.79 18.36 -12.76
CA GLU A 60 -0.24 18.77 -14.04
C GLU A 60 0.18 17.56 -14.89
N ASN A 61 0.87 16.61 -14.28
CA ASN A 61 1.34 15.40 -14.97
C ASN A 61 0.18 14.54 -15.51
N LEU A 62 -0.89 14.38 -14.77
CA LEU A 62 -2.06 13.63 -15.24
C LEU A 62 -2.79 14.33 -16.38
N LEU A 63 -2.89 15.66 -16.38
CA LEU A 63 -3.44 16.42 -17.50
C LEU A 63 -2.56 16.32 -18.77
N ILE A 64 -1.24 16.31 -18.61
CA ILE A 64 -0.32 16.07 -19.72
C ILE A 64 -0.51 14.66 -20.29
N PHE A 65 -0.61 13.65 -19.41
CA PHE A 65 -0.86 12.28 -19.84
C PHE A 65 -2.19 12.16 -20.59
N GLU A 66 -3.29 12.71 -20.06
CA GLU A 66 -4.60 12.71 -20.71
C GLU A 66 -4.53 13.28 -22.12
N ARG A 67 -3.92 14.46 -22.26
CA ARG A 67 -3.74 15.09 -23.56
C ARG A 67 -2.97 14.18 -24.52
N LYS A 68 -1.82 13.64 -24.08
CA LYS A 68 -0.98 12.76 -24.91
C LYS A 68 -1.66 11.45 -25.27
N PHE A 69 -2.35 10.82 -24.34
CA PHE A 69 -3.09 9.58 -24.57
C PHE A 69 -4.23 9.82 -25.59
N THR A 70 -4.90 10.97 -25.51
CA THR A 70 -5.97 11.39 -26.44
C THR A 70 -5.43 11.75 -27.82
N GLU A 71 -4.30 12.49 -27.90
CA GLU A 71 -3.58 12.76 -29.16
C GLU A 71 -3.21 11.46 -29.87
N ASN A 72 -2.89 10.42 -29.13
CA ASN A 72 -2.63 9.06 -29.63
C ASN A 72 -3.91 8.27 -29.97
N GLY A 73 -5.10 8.88 -29.93
CA GLY A 73 -6.36 8.24 -30.30
C GLY A 73 -7.02 7.41 -29.20
N GLY A 74 -6.52 7.44 -27.98
CA GLY A 74 -7.15 6.83 -26.80
C GLY A 74 -8.23 7.72 -26.19
N LYS A 75 -8.98 7.16 -25.23
CA LYS A 75 -9.97 7.88 -24.43
C LYS A 75 -9.67 7.74 -22.96
N VAL A 76 -9.73 8.85 -22.23
CA VAL A 76 -9.48 8.91 -20.80
C VAL A 76 -10.78 9.09 -20.05
N HIS A 77 -10.95 8.35 -18.96
CA HIS A 77 -12.07 8.43 -18.03
C HIS A 77 -11.53 8.72 -16.63
N TRP A 78 -12.01 9.79 -16.02
CA TRP A 78 -11.67 10.14 -14.63
C TRP A 78 -12.72 9.58 -13.69
N CYS A 79 -12.28 8.85 -12.67
CA CYS A 79 -13.16 8.27 -11.66
C CYS A 79 -12.64 8.63 -10.26
N VAL A 80 -13.48 9.32 -9.49
CA VAL A 80 -13.13 9.71 -8.11
C VAL A 80 -13.30 8.54 -7.15
N SER A 81 -14.31 7.72 -7.39
CA SER A 81 -14.69 6.61 -6.52
C SER A 81 -14.84 5.30 -7.31
N TYR A 82 -15.01 4.22 -6.55
CA TYR A 82 -15.41 2.93 -7.07
C TYR A 82 -16.74 3.00 -7.84
N ASP A 83 -17.74 3.66 -7.31
CA ASP A 83 -19.06 3.75 -7.94
C ASP A 83 -19.00 4.49 -9.29
N ASP A 84 -18.28 5.62 -9.36
CA ASP A 84 -18.03 6.34 -10.62
C ASP A 84 -17.36 5.44 -11.67
N PHE A 85 -16.40 4.62 -11.22
CA PHE A 85 -15.71 3.69 -12.12
C PHE A 85 -16.68 2.63 -12.68
N ILE A 86 -17.46 1.98 -11.81
CA ILE A 86 -18.40 0.92 -12.24
C ILE A 86 -19.48 1.47 -13.17
N ASP A 87 -20.06 2.62 -12.86
CA ASP A 87 -21.07 3.25 -13.71
C ASP A 87 -20.50 3.57 -15.10
N SER A 88 -19.31 4.16 -15.14
CA SER A 88 -18.65 4.50 -16.40
C SER A 88 -18.23 3.26 -17.20
N LEU A 89 -17.75 2.22 -16.52
CA LEU A 89 -17.40 0.94 -17.15
C LEU A 89 -18.64 0.25 -17.73
N SER A 90 -19.72 0.15 -16.95
CA SER A 90 -20.98 -0.49 -17.36
C SER A 90 -21.58 0.22 -18.57
N ALA A 91 -21.59 1.56 -18.58
CA ALA A 91 -22.04 2.34 -19.73
C ALA A 91 -21.17 2.08 -20.97
N LEU A 92 -19.84 1.99 -20.83
CA LEU A 92 -18.92 1.70 -21.92
C LEU A 92 -19.15 0.30 -22.49
N LEU A 93 -19.30 -0.71 -21.64
CA LEU A 93 -19.53 -2.09 -22.06
C LEU A 93 -20.90 -2.25 -22.75
N ALA A 94 -21.95 -1.63 -22.21
CA ALA A 94 -23.29 -1.63 -22.81
C ALA A 94 -23.30 -0.95 -24.19
N LYS A 95 -22.65 0.22 -24.32
CA LYS A 95 -22.53 0.94 -25.61
C LYS A 95 -21.88 0.08 -26.71
N ASN A 96 -20.87 -0.72 -26.31
CA ASN A 96 -20.14 -1.59 -27.22
C ASN A 96 -20.79 -3.01 -27.35
N LYS A 97 -21.92 -3.25 -26.69
CA LYS A 97 -22.63 -4.54 -26.65
C LYS A 97 -21.74 -5.70 -26.17
N ILE A 98 -20.85 -5.43 -25.24
CA ILE A 98 -19.94 -6.42 -24.64
C ILE A 98 -20.69 -7.23 -23.58
N LYS A 99 -20.68 -8.55 -23.73
CA LYS A 99 -21.28 -9.50 -22.78
C LYS A 99 -20.23 -10.35 -22.05
N ALA A 100 -19.00 -10.33 -22.53
CA ALA A 100 -17.89 -11.07 -21.94
C ALA A 100 -16.61 -10.26 -22.09
N VAL A 101 -15.76 -10.30 -21.06
CA VAL A 101 -14.47 -9.59 -20.99
C VAL A 101 -13.39 -10.54 -20.51
N ASN A 102 -12.17 -10.33 -20.96
CA ASN A 102 -10.99 -10.95 -20.34
C ASN A 102 -10.49 -10.03 -19.23
N THR A 103 -10.44 -10.54 -18.01
CA THR A 103 -9.85 -9.87 -16.84
C THR A 103 -8.62 -10.64 -16.39
N PHE A 104 -7.66 -9.93 -15.81
CA PHE A 104 -6.43 -10.51 -15.32
C PHE A 104 -6.32 -10.21 -13.83
N PHE A 105 -5.83 -11.18 -13.07
CA PHE A 105 -5.65 -10.98 -11.63
C PHE A 105 -4.67 -9.85 -11.38
N SER A 106 -5.13 -8.85 -10.62
CA SER A 106 -4.29 -7.78 -10.12
C SER A 106 -4.78 -7.31 -8.76
N ARG A 107 -3.90 -6.65 -8.00
CA ARG A 107 -4.29 -6.08 -6.70
C ARG A 107 -5.36 -5.01 -6.88
N PHE A 108 -5.23 -4.16 -7.89
CA PHE A 108 -6.15 -3.06 -8.11
C PHE A 108 -7.52 -3.54 -8.59
N ASN A 109 -7.58 -4.58 -9.44
CA ASN A 109 -8.85 -5.24 -9.79
C ASN A 109 -9.58 -5.77 -8.56
N THR A 110 -8.83 -6.34 -7.62
CA THR A 110 -9.40 -6.85 -6.36
C THR A 110 -9.81 -5.70 -5.43
N GLU A 111 -9.03 -4.61 -5.36
CA GLU A 111 -9.38 -3.39 -4.62
C GLU A 111 -10.72 -2.83 -5.10
N LEU A 112 -10.91 -2.79 -6.41
CA LEU A 112 -12.14 -2.32 -7.05
C LEU A 112 -13.28 -3.35 -7.04
N GLY A 113 -13.08 -4.56 -6.53
CA GLY A 113 -14.11 -5.59 -6.58
C GLY A 113 -14.62 -5.88 -7.98
N LEU A 114 -13.78 -5.72 -9.01
CA LEU A 114 -14.16 -5.74 -10.42
C LEU A 114 -14.92 -7.01 -10.82
N GLU A 115 -14.44 -8.19 -10.41
CA GLU A 115 -15.08 -9.46 -10.75
C GLU A 115 -16.49 -9.58 -10.17
N PHE A 116 -16.69 -9.11 -8.94
CA PHE A 116 -18.00 -9.10 -8.28
C PHE A 116 -18.98 -8.18 -9.04
N SER A 117 -18.51 -7.00 -9.46
CA SER A 117 -19.33 -6.04 -10.20
C SER A 117 -19.71 -6.55 -11.59
N LEU A 118 -18.75 -7.10 -12.34
CA LEU A 118 -19.01 -7.70 -13.64
C LEU A 118 -20.04 -8.85 -13.56
N LYS A 119 -19.94 -9.67 -12.51
CA LYS A 119 -20.91 -10.75 -12.25
C LYS A 119 -22.31 -10.20 -11.97
N ASN A 120 -22.43 -9.13 -11.21
CA ASN A 120 -23.72 -8.49 -10.93
C ASN A 120 -24.35 -7.92 -12.21
N GLU A 121 -23.55 -7.38 -13.12
CA GLU A 121 -23.95 -6.90 -14.44
C GLU A 121 -24.17 -8.04 -15.46
N LYS A 122 -24.04 -9.30 -15.06
CA LYS A 122 -24.15 -10.49 -15.91
C LYS A 122 -23.14 -10.51 -17.07
N ILE A 123 -21.96 -9.95 -16.86
CA ILE A 123 -20.84 -9.95 -17.80
C ILE A 123 -19.93 -11.12 -17.45
N ALA A 124 -19.66 -11.99 -18.41
CA ALA A 124 -18.75 -13.11 -18.21
C ALA A 124 -17.30 -12.63 -18.16
N THR A 125 -16.49 -13.23 -17.26
CA THR A 125 -15.08 -12.84 -17.05
C THR A 125 -14.07 -13.68 -17.84
N LEU A 126 -14.54 -14.58 -18.69
CA LEU A 126 -13.71 -15.36 -19.61
C LEU A 126 -14.32 -15.23 -21.02
N ALA A 127 -13.74 -14.36 -21.84
CA ALA A 127 -14.18 -14.16 -23.20
C ALA A 127 -13.35 -15.04 -24.14
N THR A 128 -14.03 -15.91 -24.89
CA THR A 128 -13.38 -16.71 -25.96
C THR A 128 -13.31 -15.97 -27.29
N ASP A 129 -13.99 -14.82 -27.41
CA ASP A 129 -14.16 -14.10 -28.67
C ASP A 129 -13.16 -12.93 -28.90
N GLY A 130 -12.22 -12.71 -27.95
CA GLY A 130 -11.16 -11.69 -28.06
C GLY A 130 -11.65 -10.25 -28.24
N LYS A 131 -12.92 -9.94 -27.90
CA LYS A 131 -13.48 -8.62 -28.17
C LYS A 131 -13.05 -7.56 -27.18
N CYS A 132 -12.95 -7.91 -25.90
CA CYS A 132 -12.67 -6.95 -24.84
C CYS A 132 -11.71 -7.52 -23.79
N ALA A 133 -10.70 -6.72 -23.42
CA ALA A 133 -9.81 -7.00 -22.29
C ALA A 133 -9.80 -5.82 -21.33
N ILE A 134 -9.82 -6.13 -20.01
CA ILE A 134 -9.62 -5.17 -18.92
C ILE A 134 -8.32 -5.53 -18.23
N PHE A 135 -7.37 -4.59 -18.20
CA PHE A 135 -6.00 -4.84 -17.71
C PHE A 135 -5.49 -3.68 -16.87
N GLU A 136 -4.70 -4.01 -15.82
CA GLU A 136 -3.97 -3.03 -15.01
C GLU A 136 -2.52 -2.90 -15.52
N PRO A 137 -2.12 -1.73 -16.09
CA PRO A 137 -0.72 -1.46 -16.39
C PRO A 137 0.07 -1.15 -15.11
N GLU A 138 1.37 -1.43 -15.13
CA GLU A 138 2.25 -1.11 -13.99
C GLU A 138 2.48 0.39 -13.85
N PHE A 139 2.67 1.10 -14.96
CA PHE A 139 2.85 2.55 -14.97
C PHE A 139 2.24 3.20 -16.21
N GLY A 140 1.65 4.38 -16.02
CA GLY A 140 1.45 5.34 -17.09
C GLY A 140 2.72 6.17 -17.34
N ILE A 141 2.99 6.54 -18.59
CA ILE A 141 4.14 7.33 -19.01
C ILE A 141 3.65 8.68 -19.52
N VAL A 142 3.88 9.72 -18.75
CA VAL A 142 3.29 11.06 -18.95
C VAL A 142 3.67 11.67 -20.29
N ASN A 143 4.96 11.74 -20.61
CA ASN A 143 5.46 12.44 -21.80
C ASN A 143 5.07 11.82 -23.13
N THR A 144 4.74 10.52 -23.13
CA THR A 144 4.35 9.79 -24.36
C THR A 144 2.86 9.45 -24.43
N GLY A 145 2.12 9.56 -23.31
CA GLY A 145 0.74 9.08 -23.25
C GLY A 145 0.66 7.57 -23.49
N SER A 146 1.60 6.81 -22.95
CA SER A 146 1.73 5.37 -23.13
C SER A 146 1.56 4.65 -21.79
N LEU A 147 1.34 3.34 -21.83
CA LEU A 147 1.18 2.49 -20.66
C LEU A 147 2.24 1.39 -20.67
N PHE A 148 2.99 1.25 -19.60
CA PHE A 148 3.92 0.15 -19.38
C PHE A 148 3.23 -0.97 -18.63
N SER A 149 3.27 -2.18 -19.18
CA SER A 149 2.60 -3.37 -18.66
C SER A 149 3.57 -4.53 -18.49
N ILE A 150 3.38 -5.31 -17.44
CA ILE A 150 4.06 -6.58 -17.20
C ILE A 150 3.00 -7.68 -17.28
N PHE A 151 3.31 -8.76 -17.96
CA PHE A 151 2.39 -9.88 -18.19
C PHE A 151 2.91 -11.14 -17.51
N ASN A 152 2.01 -11.93 -16.95
CA ASN A 152 2.36 -13.22 -16.33
C ASN A 152 2.67 -14.28 -17.39
N SER A 153 2.11 -14.16 -18.60
CA SER A 153 2.33 -15.09 -19.71
C SER A 153 2.25 -14.40 -21.06
N ALA A 154 2.82 -15.03 -22.10
CA ALA A 154 2.68 -14.58 -23.48
C ALA A 154 1.21 -14.63 -23.95
N TYR A 155 0.44 -15.57 -23.43
CA TYR A 155 -1.00 -15.67 -23.70
C TYR A 155 -1.78 -14.47 -23.19
N ASP A 156 -1.49 -14.00 -21.96
CA ASP A 156 -2.12 -12.80 -21.41
C ASP A 156 -1.83 -11.57 -22.30
N MET A 157 -0.58 -11.43 -22.72
CA MET A 157 -0.15 -10.35 -23.60
C MET A 157 -0.88 -10.43 -24.95
N GLU A 158 -0.97 -11.61 -25.56
CA GLU A 158 -1.68 -11.82 -26.82
C GLU A 158 -3.16 -11.43 -26.71
N ILE A 159 -3.85 -11.84 -25.65
CA ILE A 159 -5.26 -11.48 -25.40
C ILE A 159 -5.42 -9.95 -25.30
N VAL A 160 -4.59 -9.29 -24.48
CA VAL A 160 -4.69 -7.84 -24.29
C VAL A 160 -4.40 -7.11 -25.59
N MET A 161 -3.32 -7.45 -26.29
CA MET A 161 -2.91 -6.76 -27.51
C MET A 161 -3.87 -7.06 -28.68
N GLY A 162 -4.43 -8.27 -28.76
CA GLY A 162 -5.37 -8.69 -29.80
C GLY A 162 -6.81 -8.19 -29.61
N SER A 163 -7.18 -7.73 -28.42
CA SER A 163 -8.55 -7.28 -28.14
C SER A 163 -8.93 -6.03 -28.94
N LYS A 164 -10.17 -6.00 -29.48
CA LYS A 164 -10.72 -4.84 -30.20
C LYS A 164 -11.05 -3.67 -29.28
N LEU A 165 -11.50 -3.95 -28.06
CA LEU A 165 -11.73 -2.96 -27.01
C LEU A 165 -10.73 -3.23 -25.86
N LYS A 166 -9.79 -2.33 -25.69
CA LYS A 166 -8.80 -2.39 -24.61
C LYS A 166 -9.19 -1.39 -23.52
N ILE A 167 -9.39 -1.88 -22.33
CA ILE A 167 -9.74 -1.07 -21.16
C ILE A 167 -8.60 -1.21 -20.16
N PHE A 168 -7.90 -0.12 -19.93
CA PHE A 168 -6.85 -0.06 -18.93
C PHE A 168 -7.39 0.63 -17.68
N ILE A 169 -7.12 0.06 -16.52
CA ILE A 169 -7.48 0.63 -15.23
C ILE A 169 -6.21 0.92 -14.44
N ILE A 170 -6.02 2.15 -14.02
CA ILE A 170 -4.79 2.57 -13.36
C ILE A 170 -5.09 3.57 -12.23
N PRO A 171 -4.56 3.34 -11.01
CA PRO A 171 -4.67 4.32 -9.95
C PRO A 171 -3.82 5.56 -10.25
N ILE A 172 -4.33 6.74 -9.91
CA ILE A 172 -3.73 8.04 -10.25
C ILE A 172 -2.27 8.21 -9.79
N ASN A 173 -1.82 7.43 -8.83
CA ASN A 173 -0.44 7.49 -8.33
C ASN A 173 0.56 6.61 -9.10
N LYS A 174 0.12 5.79 -10.08
CA LYS A 174 0.95 4.80 -10.79
C LYS A 174 1.51 5.33 -12.11
N PHE A 175 2.22 6.45 -12.07
CA PHE A 175 2.82 7.07 -13.27
C PHE A 175 4.28 7.42 -13.06
N VAL A 176 4.99 7.57 -14.19
CA VAL A 176 6.33 8.14 -14.30
C VAL A 176 6.30 9.27 -15.34
N CYS A 177 7.19 10.25 -15.22
CA CYS A 177 7.20 11.40 -16.13
C CYS A 177 7.75 11.03 -17.52
N ASN A 178 8.76 10.18 -17.58
CA ASN A 178 9.49 9.87 -18.81
C ASN A 178 9.65 8.37 -19.02
N ILE A 179 9.70 7.97 -20.31
CA ILE A 179 9.92 6.57 -20.70
C ILE A 179 11.25 5.99 -20.17
N ALA A 180 12.30 6.82 -20.10
CA ALA A 180 13.61 6.40 -19.57
C ALA A 180 13.57 6.04 -18.07
N GLU A 181 12.55 6.48 -17.34
CA GLU A 181 12.35 6.15 -15.93
C GLU A 181 11.83 4.72 -15.75
N ILE A 182 11.22 4.13 -16.80
CA ILE A 182 10.69 2.76 -16.78
C ILE A 182 11.79 1.72 -16.56
N ASP A 183 12.98 1.93 -17.14
CA ASP A 183 14.10 1.01 -16.99
C ASP A 183 14.44 0.77 -15.50
N ILE A 184 14.54 1.84 -14.72
CA ILE A 184 14.78 1.75 -13.27
C ILE A 184 13.60 1.11 -12.55
N MET A 185 12.37 1.50 -12.89
CA MET A 185 11.18 1.01 -12.19
C MET A 185 10.94 -0.48 -12.46
N SER A 186 11.08 -0.92 -13.72
CA SER A 186 10.90 -2.32 -14.11
C SER A 186 11.99 -3.22 -13.50
N THR A 187 13.24 -2.77 -13.48
CA THR A 187 14.33 -3.51 -12.85
C THR A 187 14.10 -3.66 -11.34
N LEU A 188 13.67 -2.60 -10.66
CA LEU A 188 13.32 -2.68 -9.23
C LEU A 188 12.11 -3.61 -8.98
N LEU A 189 11.10 -3.58 -9.85
CA LEU A 189 9.99 -4.52 -9.74
C LEU A 189 10.45 -5.97 -9.94
N SER A 190 11.33 -6.24 -10.90
CA SER A 190 11.89 -7.57 -11.10
C SER A 190 12.59 -8.09 -9.85
N ILE A 191 13.49 -7.32 -9.29
CA ILE A 191 14.27 -7.70 -8.10
C ILE A 191 13.35 -7.86 -6.86
N TYR A 192 12.50 -6.86 -6.61
CA TYR A 192 11.77 -6.77 -5.33
C TYR A 192 10.40 -7.47 -5.35
N ARG A 193 9.81 -7.78 -6.50
CA ARG A 193 8.52 -8.49 -6.59
C ARG A 193 8.71 -10.00 -6.72
N ASN A 194 9.53 -10.46 -7.64
CA ASN A 194 9.56 -11.87 -8.03
C ASN A 194 10.64 -12.72 -7.34
N GLN A 195 11.74 -12.13 -6.88
CA GLN A 195 12.88 -12.85 -6.28
C GLN A 195 13.45 -14.03 -7.11
N ASN A 196 12.92 -14.24 -8.30
CA ASN A 196 13.39 -15.24 -9.25
C ASN A 196 13.98 -14.53 -10.46
N ASP A 197 15.05 -15.06 -11.03
CA ASP A 197 15.73 -14.57 -12.23
C ASP A 197 14.89 -14.68 -13.52
N SER A 198 13.59 -14.92 -13.40
CA SER A 198 12.71 -15.00 -14.56
C SER A 198 12.49 -13.62 -15.16
N PRO A 199 12.85 -13.41 -16.43
CA PRO A 199 12.60 -12.16 -17.10
C PRO A 199 11.10 -11.89 -17.16
N PHE A 200 10.71 -10.64 -16.88
CA PHE A 200 9.33 -10.21 -17.12
C PHE A 200 9.06 -10.11 -18.62
N LEU A 201 7.93 -10.65 -19.03
CA LEU A 201 7.35 -10.28 -20.30
C LEU A 201 6.69 -8.91 -20.13
N SER A 202 7.22 -7.89 -20.78
CA SER A 202 6.72 -6.52 -20.65
C SER A 202 6.52 -5.86 -22.00
N SER A 203 5.61 -4.89 -22.05
CA SER A 203 5.34 -4.12 -23.25
C SER A 203 4.97 -2.68 -22.90
N ILE A 204 5.22 -1.77 -23.85
CA ILE A 204 4.72 -0.40 -23.81
C ILE A 204 3.63 -0.28 -24.84
N PHE A 205 2.43 0.06 -24.37
CA PHE A 205 1.26 0.25 -25.20
C PHE A 205 1.01 1.73 -25.47
N THR A 206 0.82 2.09 -26.74
CA THR A 206 0.36 3.41 -27.19
C THR A 206 -0.88 3.25 -28.05
N PRO A 207 -1.97 4.03 -27.83
CA PRO A 207 -3.28 3.77 -28.48
C PRO A 207 -3.25 3.60 -30.00
N ASN A 208 -2.56 4.44 -30.73
CA ASN A 208 -2.50 4.39 -32.20
C ASN A 208 -1.65 3.26 -32.79
N SER A 209 -1.01 2.45 -31.99
CA SER A 209 -0.21 1.32 -32.47
C SER A 209 -1.08 0.21 -33.13
N HIS A 210 -2.42 0.26 -32.96
CA HIS A 210 -3.37 -0.72 -33.49
C HIS A 210 -4.61 -0.03 -34.04
N LYS A 211 -4.64 0.21 -35.36
CA LYS A 211 -5.70 0.99 -36.07
C LYS A 211 -7.14 0.45 -35.90
N ASP A 212 -7.31 -0.83 -35.62
CA ASP A 212 -8.62 -1.48 -35.54
C ASP A 212 -9.11 -1.68 -34.10
N SER A 213 -8.51 -1.05 -33.11
CA SER A 213 -8.87 -1.21 -31.71
C SER A 213 -9.16 0.10 -31.00
N ALA A 214 -10.22 0.12 -30.20
CA ALA A 214 -10.50 1.22 -29.30
C ALA A 214 -9.78 1.03 -27.96
N SER A 215 -9.15 2.08 -27.49
CA SER A 215 -8.37 2.06 -26.24
C SER A 215 -8.92 3.08 -25.25
N HIS A 216 -9.27 2.63 -24.08
CA HIS A 216 -9.79 3.42 -22.98
C HIS A 216 -8.90 3.26 -21.75
N VAL A 217 -8.62 4.34 -21.04
CA VAL A 217 -7.94 4.30 -19.74
C VAL A 217 -8.82 4.95 -18.70
N PHE A 218 -8.99 4.27 -17.57
CA PHE A 218 -9.67 4.78 -16.38
C PHE A 218 -8.61 5.19 -15.37
N LEU A 219 -8.57 6.49 -15.07
CA LEU A 219 -7.74 7.10 -14.02
C LEU A 219 -8.56 7.15 -12.74
N ILE A 220 -8.17 6.36 -11.76
CA ILE A 220 -9.01 6.13 -10.58
C ILE A 220 -8.31 6.65 -9.33
N ASP A 221 -8.99 7.55 -8.60
CA ASP A 221 -8.50 8.07 -7.32
C ASP A 221 -8.71 7.07 -6.18
N ASN A 222 -9.92 6.64 -5.95
CA ASN A 222 -10.32 5.72 -4.88
C ASN A 222 -9.62 6.00 -3.54
N GLY A 223 -9.68 7.27 -3.07
CA GLY A 223 -9.16 7.72 -1.78
C GLY A 223 -7.66 8.11 -1.76
N ARG A 224 -6.96 8.05 -2.90
CA ARG A 224 -5.52 8.45 -2.97
C ARG A 224 -5.32 9.93 -2.74
N SER A 225 -6.26 10.77 -3.12
CA SER A 225 -6.28 12.20 -2.85
C SER A 225 -6.28 12.52 -1.33
N ASN A 226 -6.88 11.68 -0.49
CA ASN A 226 -6.84 11.85 0.97
C ASN A 226 -5.41 11.75 1.51
N ILE A 227 -4.59 10.86 0.96
CA ILE A 227 -3.17 10.73 1.31
C ILE A 227 -2.38 11.89 0.71
N LEU A 228 -2.68 12.27 -0.54
CA LEU A 228 -2.02 13.37 -1.24
C LEU A 228 -2.16 14.70 -0.50
N ALA A 229 -3.31 14.95 0.12
CA ALA A 229 -3.58 16.14 0.91
C ALA A 229 -2.64 16.29 2.12
N SER A 230 -2.09 15.18 2.64
CA SER A 230 -1.15 15.22 3.75
C SER A 230 0.30 15.31 3.27
N LYS A 231 0.99 16.43 3.58
CA LYS A 231 2.41 16.63 3.21
C LYS A 231 3.32 15.50 3.69
N THR A 232 3.05 14.91 4.85
CA THR A 232 3.84 13.82 5.40
C THR A 232 3.50 12.49 4.74
N HIS A 233 2.20 12.17 4.60
CA HIS A 233 1.74 10.86 4.14
C HIS A 233 1.79 10.68 2.63
N ARG A 234 1.86 11.76 1.82
CA ARG A 234 1.97 11.67 0.35
C ARG A 234 3.13 10.79 -0.14
N LYS A 235 4.18 10.63 0.68
CA LYS A 235 5.28 9.70 0.40
C LYS A 235 4.82 8.23 0.29
N ALA A 236 3.69 7.85 0.90
CA ALA A 236 3.14 6.51 0.75
C ALA A 236 2.68 6.25 -0.71
N LEU A 237 2.28 7.28 -1.46
CA LEU A 237 1.91 7.18 -2.88
C LEU A 237 3.10 6.90 -3.81
N TRP A 238 4.35 6.90 -3.32
CA TRP A 238 5.51 6.46 -4.09
C TRP A 238 5.53 4.94 -4.30
N CYS A 239 4.70 4.18 -3.60
CA CYS A 239 4.68 2.72 -3.66
C CYS A 239 4.58 2.20 -5.10
N ILE A 240 5.38 1.17 -5.40
CA ILE A 240 5.42 0.47 -6.68
C ILE A 240 4.83 -0.95 -6.58
N ASP A 241 4.19 -1.27 -5.48
CA ASP A 241 3.51 -2.57 -5.20
C ASP A 241 4.41 -3.81 -5.35
N CYS A 242 5.66 -3.71 -4.90
CA CYS A 242 6.62 -4.82 -4.94
C CYS A 242 6.49 -5.81 -3.78
N ASP A 243 5.69 -5.53 -2.76
CA ASP A 243 5.48 -6.35 -1.54
C ASP A 243 6.73 -6.66 -0.70
N ALA A 244 7.90 -6.11 -0.98
CA ALA A 244 9.12 -6.37 -0.23
C ALA A 244 8.95 -6.06 1.27
N CYS A 245 8.29 -4.94 1.60
CA CYS A 245 8.02 -4.55 2.99
C CYS A 245 7.18 -5.57 3.76
N LYS A 246 6.28 -6.27 3.07
CA LYS A 246 5.42 -7.33 3.60
C LYS A 246 6.25 -8.57 3.95
N ARG A 247 7.11 -9.01 3.04
CA ARG A 247 7.93 -10.22 3.20
C ARG A 247 8.95 -10.15 4.35
N VAL A 248 9.51 -8.98 4.63
CA VAL A 248 10.47 -8.79 5.74
C VAL A 248 9.82 -8.41 7.07
N CYS A 249 8.49 -8.33 7.12
CA CYS A 249 7.79 -7.88 8.31
C CYS A 249 7.55 -9.01 9.31
N PRO A 250 8.15 -9.01 10.51
CA PRO A 250 7.95 -10.08 11.48
C PRO A 250 6.51 -10.17 11.97
N VAL A 251 5.78 -9.05 12.01
CA VAL A 251 4.36 -9.06 12.40
C VAL A 251 3.54 -9.73 11.31
N PHE A 252 3.70 -9.29 10.05
CA PHE A 252 2.97 -9.88 8.92
C PHE A 252 3.27 -11.37 8.77
N ASN A 253 4.53 -11.77 8.90
CA ASN A 253 4.93 -13.17 8.83
C ASN A 253 4.31 -14.03 9.96
N THR A 254 3.87 -13.40 11.05
CA THR A 254 3.21 -14.11 12.16
C THR A 254 1.70 -14.19 11.96
N ILE A 255 1.05 -13.14 11.45
CA ILE A 255 -0.42 -13.06 11.41
C ILE A 255 -1.03 -13.30 10.02
N GLY A 256 -0.23 -13.19 8.95
CA GLY A 256 -0.67 -13.37 7.56
C GLY A 256 -1.58 -12.25 7.03
N ASP A 257 -2.24 -12.53 5.91
CA ASP A 257 -3.12 -11.60 5.20
C ASP A 257 -4.52 -11.49 5.83
N LYS A 258 -5.08 -12.61 6.30
CA LYS A 258 -6.47 -12.72 6.77
C LYS A 258 -6.91 -11.63 7.77
N PRO A 259 -6.06 -11.24 8.77
CA PRO A 259 -6.46 -10.22 9.75
C PRO A 259 -6.76 -8.85 9.15
N TYR A 260 -6.16 -8.51 8.02
CA TYR A 260 -6.37 -7.21 7.38
C TYR A 260 -7.76 -7.09 6.75
N ASN A 261 -8.36 -8.21 6.35
CA ASN A 261 -9.65 -8.26 5.66
C ASN A 261 -9.76 -7.20 4.54
N ASN A 262 -8.67 -7.01 3.82
CA ASN A 262 -8.53 -6.04 2.75
C ASN A 262 -7.47 -6.55 1.76
N VAL A 263 -7.50 -6.04 0.55
CA VAL A 263 -6.50 -6.34 -0.50
C VAL A 263 -5.11 -5.80 -0.13
N PHE A 264 -5.07 -4.66 0.55
CA PHE A 264 -3.84 -4.15 1.13
C PHE A 264 -3.53 -4.83 2.45
N THR A 265 -2.31 -5.34 2.56
CA THR A 265 -1.84 -6.07 3.74
C THR A 265 -0.41 -5.67 4.12
N GLY A 266 0.01 -6.00 5.33
CA GLY A 266 1.35 -5.72 5.82
C GLY A 266 1.64 -4.25 6.13
N PRO A 267 2.92 -3.85 6.18
CA PRO A 267 3.32 -2.51 6.63
C PRO A 267 2.77 -1.35 5.80
N TYR A 268 2.60 -1.55 4.48
CA TYR A 268 2.00 -0.52 3.62
C TYR A 268 0.54 -0.29 3.99
N ALA A 269 -0.25 -1.35 4.17
CA ALA A 269 -1.63 -1.28 4.62
C ALA A 269 -1.79 -0.55 5.96
N ASN A 270 -0.86 -0.78 6.89
CA ASN A 270 -0.85 -0.12 8.20
C ASN A 270 -0.75 1.41 8.10
N VAL A 271 -0.21 1.92 6.99
CA VAL A 271 -0.11 3.36 6.71
C VAL A 271 -1.34 3.88 5.96
N VAL A 272 -1.75 3.18 4.88
CA VAL A 272 -2.68 3.78 3.90
C VAL A 272 -4.16 3.48 4.17
N LEU A 273 -4.52 2.31 4.71
CA LEU A 273 -5.92 1.93 4.88
C LEU A 273 -6.75 2.90 5.73
N PRO A 274 -6.21 3.53 6.79
CA PRO A 274 -6.95 4.57 7.49
C PRO A 274 -7.37 5.75 6.61
N PHE A 275 -6.62 6.04 5.53
CA PHE A 275 -6.90 7.13 4.58
C PHE A 275 -7.77 6.70 3.39
N TYR A 276 -7.59 5.47 2.90
CA TYR A 276 -8.34 4.96 1.75
C TYR A 276 -9.77 4.60 2.12
N GLU A 277 -9.93 4.01 3.32
CA GLU A 277 -11.20 3.50 3.78
C GLU A 277 -11.80 4.43 4.85
N ASN A 278 -11.43 4.17 6.12
CA ASN A 278 -12.02 4.86 7.26
C ASN A 278 -11.06 4.87 8.46
N PHE A 279 -10.83 6.04 9.03
CA PHE A 279 -9.96 6.18 10.21
C PHE A 279 -10.45 5.36 11.40
N ASP A 280 -11.74 5.37 11.68
CA ASP A 280 -12.29 4.69 12.86
C ASP A 280 -12.16 3.17 12.75
N SER A 281 -12.40 2.62 11.59
CA SER A 281 -12.35 1.18 11.34
C SER A 281 -10.91 0.65 11.28
N TYR A 282 -9.98 1.38 10.67
CA TYR A 282 -8.63 0.90 10.35
C TYR A 282 -7.50 1.52 11.19
N LYS A 283 -7.78 2.45 12.13
CA LYS A 283 -6.76 3.07 13.01
C LYS A 283 -5.89 2.06 13.76
N HIS A 284 -6.44 0.90 14.12
CA HIS A 284 -5.74 -0.15 14.83
C HIS A 284 -4.53 -0.71 14.06
N LEU A 285 -4.58 -0.71 12.72
CA LEU A 285 -3.49 -1.21 11.89
C LEU A 285 -2.20 -0.40 12.07
N SER A 286 -2.29 0.91 12.29
CA SER A 286 -1.11 1.75 12.54
C SER A 286 -0.36 1.38 13.82
N PHE A 287 -0.97 0.60 14.71
CA PHE A 287 -0.33 0.03 15.91
C PHE A 287 0.20 -1.39 15.68
N ASN A 288 -0.06 -1.99 14.53
CA ASN A 288 0.36 -3.34 14.17
C ASN A 288 1.82 -3.37 13.69
N SER A 289 2.73 -2.95 14.56
CA SER A 289 4.16 -2.85 14.26
C SER A 289 4.99 -2.97 15.54
N VAL A 290 6.09 -3.72 15.46
CA VAL A 290 7.12 -3.81 16.53
C VAL A 290 8.19 -2.73 16.41
N GLY A 291 8.15 -1.88 15.38
CA GLY A 291 9.10 -0.76 15.21
C GLY A 291 10.51 -1.18 14.77
N CYS A 292 10.71 -2.39 14.21
CA CYS A 292 12.04 -2.87 13.82
C CYS A 292 12.67 -2.13 12.62
N GLY A 293 11.88 -1.39 11.83
CA GLY A 293 12.36 -0.61 10.68
C GLY A 293 12.64 -1.40 9.40
N ASN A 294 12.49 -2.74 9.38
CA ASN A 294 12.81 -3.56 8.21
C ASN A 294 12.03 -3.14 6.96
N CYS A 295 10.74 -2.82 7.10
CA CYS A 295 9.89 -2.38 6.00
C CYS A 295 10.38 -1.06 5.36
N THR A 296 10.92 -0.14 6.15
CA THR A 296 11.53 1.11 5.65
C THR A 296 12.84 0.82 4.92
N ARG A 297 13.72 -0.01 5.50
CA ARG A 297 15.05 -0.33 4.94
C ARG A 297 14.95 -1.07 3.61
N VAL A 298 14.03 -2.03 3.51
CA VAL A 298 13.86 -2.84 2.28
C VAL A 298 13.24 -2.04 1.12
N CYS A 299 12.50 -0.97 1.41
CA CYS A 299 11.72 -0.26 0.39
C CYS A 299 12.59 0.26 -0.76
N PRO A 300 12.34 -0.16 -2.03
CA PRO A 300 13.15 0.26 -3.18
C PRO A 300 12.95 1.72 -3.57
N VAL A 301 11.89 2.37 -3.10
CA VAL A 301 11.58 3.79 -3.33
C VAL A 301 11.66 4.61 -2.04
N ASN A 302 12.34 4.10 -1.01
CA ASN A 302 12.63 4.79 0.24
C ASN A 302 11.41 5.39 0.98
N ILE A 303 10.27 4.69 0.98
CA ILE A 303 9.11 5.10 1.78
C ILE A 303 9.43 4.89 3.26
N PRO A 304 9.36 5.92 4.11
CA PRO A 304 9.64 5.79 5.54
C PRO A 304 8.45 5.19 6.31
N LEU A 305 8.08 3.93 5.99
CA LEU A 305 6.86 3.29 6.49
C LEU A 305 6.75 3.28 8.02
N THR A 306 7.85 3.07 8.72
CA THR A 306 7.87 3.07 10.18
C THR A 306 7.50 4.45 10.73
N ASP A 307 8.07 5.51 10.15
CA ASP A 307 7.80 6.89 10.58
C ASP A 307 6.36 7.28 10.27
N LEU A 308 5.86 6.88 9.08
CA LEU A 308 4.47 7.14 8.69
C LEU A 308 3.44 6.45 9.62
N MET A 309 3.75 5.24 10.11
CA MET A 309 2.90 4.59 11.12
C MET A 309 2.92 5.37 12.45
N ILE A 310 4.06 5.96 12.83
CA ILE A 310 4.16 6.80 14.03
C ILE A 310 3.37 8.09 13.83
N GLU A 311 3.46 8.72 12.66
CA GLU A 311 2.68 9.93 12.33
C GLU A 311 1.17 9.65 12.29
N ASN A 312 0.73 8.48 11.80
CA ASN A 312 -0.67 8.06 11.91
C ASN A 312 -1.13 8.03 13.37
N ARG A 313 -0.33 7.40 14.26
CA ARG A 313 -0.66 7.35 15.69
C ARG A 313 -0.76 8.74 16.31
N ARG A 314 0.15 9.64 15.93
CA ARG A 314 0.13 11.04 16.36
C ARG A 314 -1.12 11.75 15.84
N PHE A 315 -1.43 11.61 14.56
CA PHE A 315 -2.62 12.19 13.93
C PHE A 315 -3.91 11.73 14.63
N PHE A 316 -4.05 10.44 14.94
CA PHE A 316 -5.23 9.92 15.64
C PHE A 316 -5.37 10.50 17.05
N PHE A 317 -4.25 10.69 17.73
CA PHE A 317 -4.24 11.32 19.06
C PHE A 317 -4.64 12.80 18.99
N GLU A 318 -4.07 13.57 18.07
CA GLU A 318 -4.35 15.00 17.89
C GLU A 318 -5.81 15.26 17.47
N LYS A 319 -6.35 14.39 16.60
CA LYS A 319 -7.74 14.48 16.13
C LYS A 319 -8.76 13.84 17.08
N LYS A 320 -8.32 13.32 18.23
CA LYS A 320 -9.17 12.63 19.22
C LYS A 320 -9.96 11.45 18.63
N ILE A 321 -9.41 10.79 17.64
CA ILE A 321 -10.00 9.58 17.02
C ILE A 321 -9.78 8.35 17.91
N MET A 322 -8.94 8.47 18.95
CA MET A 322 -8.69 7.43 19.95
C MET A 322 -9.89 7.29 20.89
N ASP A 323 -10.10 6.06 21.39
CA ASP A 323 -11.10 5.84 22.44
C ASP A 323 -10.73 6.61 23.72
N LEU A 324 -11.73 7.11 24.45
CA LEU A 324 -11.54 7.87 25.69
C LEU A 324 -10.59 7.19 26.70
N GLY A 325 -10.65 5.86 26.80
CA GLY A 325 -9.75 5.07 27.66
C GLY A 325 -8.30 5.17 27.23
N ASP A 326 -8.03 5.08 25.94
CA ASP A 326 -6.68 5.17 25.36
C ASP A 326 -6.15 6.60 25.43
N GLU A 327 -6.99 7.61 25.23
CA GLU A 327 -6.64 9.03 25.37
C GLU A 327 -6.23 9.37 26.80
N LEU A 328 -6.99 8.93 27.79
CA LEU A 328 -6.68 9.11 29.20
C LEU A 328 -5.39 8.38 29.60
N LEU A 329 -5.17 7.19 29.06
CA LEU A 329 -3.93 6.43 29.26
C LEU A 329 -2.71 7.17 28.73
N CYS A 330 -2.76 7.60 27.46
CA CYS A 330 -1.69 8.33 26.80
C CYS A 330 -1.38 9.65 27.52
N SER A 331 -2.42 10.41 27.91
CA SER A 331 -2.27 11.65 28.65
C SER A 331 -1.58 11.46 30.02
N ARG A 332 -1.99 10.41 30.76
CA ARG A 332 -1.38 10.09 32.06
C ARG A 332 0.06 9.60 31.92
N LEU A 333 0.34 8.73 30.94
CA LEU A 333 1.69 8.25 30.64
C LEU A 333 2.59 9.40 30.20
N LYS A 334 2.12 10.29 29.32
CA LYS A 334 2.84 11.48 28.89
C LYS A 334 3.22 12.35 30.09
N LYS A 335 2.24 12.67 30.96
CA LYS A 335 2.48 13.47 32.17
C LYS A 335 3.50 12.82 33.10
N PHE A 336 3.46 11.50 33.22
CA PHE A 336 4.42 10.74 34.04
C PHE A 336 5.82 10.72 33.42
N LEU A 337 5.93 10.39 32.12
CA LEU A 337 7.22 10.21 31.43
C LEU A 337 7.96 11.54 31.17
N LEU A 338 7.22 12.63 30.96
CA LEU A 338 7.82 13.96 30.74
C LEU A 338 8.23 14.67 32.00
N SER A 339 7.85 14.16 33.20
CA SER A 339 8.21 14.78 34.48
C SER A 339 9.17 13.90 35.26
N ARG A 340 10.45 14.29 35.27
CA ARG A 340 11.51 13.63 36.10
C ARG A 340 11.12 13.61 37.57
N ARG A 341 10.45 14.68 38.04
CA ARG A 341 9.95 14.76 39.44
C ARG A 341 8.89 13.69 39.73
N GLU A 342 7.97 13.46 38.77
CA GLU A 342 6.93 12.42 38.91
C GLU A 342 7.52 11.00 38.82
N MET A 343 8.49 10.78 37.92
CA MET A 343 9.21 9.49 37.79
C MET A 343 9.98 9.13 39.04
N ASN A 344 10.60 10.13 39.72
CA ASN A 344 11.41 9.93 40.92
C ASN A 344 10.61 9.84 42.23
N LYS A 345 9.32 10.19 42.23
CA LYS A 345 8.47 10.03 43.42
C LYS A 345 8.34 8.57 43.81
N LYS A 346 8.98 8.21 44.94
CA LYS A 346 9.10 6.83 45.49
C LYS A 346 7.80 6.24 46.06
N THR A 347 6.62 6.77 45.81
CA THR A 347 5.39 6.29 46.44
C THR A 347 4.99 4.93 45.85
N TRP A 348 5.13 3.86 46.65
CA TRP A 348 4.69 2.49 46.35
C TRP A 348 3.26 2.42 45.83
N LEU A 349 2.35 3.22 46.34
CA LEU A 349 0.95 3.33 45.89
C LEU A 349 0.83 3.81 44.43
N LYS A 350 1.68 4.74 43.97
CA LYS A 350 1.67 5.21 42.59
C LYS A 350 2.18 4.12 41.64
N ARG A 351 3.24 3.41 42.01
CA ARG A 351 3.79 2.29 41.22
C ARG A 351 2.74 1.15 41.09
N ARG A 352 2.05 0.83 42.22
CA ARG A 352 0.96 -0.18 42.19
C ARG A 352 -0.19 0.25 41.30
N LYS A 353 -0.64 1.52 41.36
CA LYS A 353 -1.69 2.05 40.46
C LYS A 353 -1.28 2.00 38.99
N ILE A 354 -0.05 2.37 38.66
CA ILE A 354 0.48 2.28 37.28
C ILE A 354 0.55 0.82 36.83
N LYS A 355 1.03 -0.08 37.67
CA LYS A 355 1.12 -1.52 37.37
C LYS A 355 -0.25 -2.13 37.12
N VAL A 356 -1.24 -1.84 37.96
CA VAL A 356 -2.60 -2.32 37.82
C VAL A 356 -3.22 -1.76 36.53
N PHE A 357 -3.00 -0.48 36.25
CA PHE A 357 -3.51 0.19 35.08
C PHE A 357 -2.89 -0.33 33.77
N ILE A 358 -1.57 -0.52 33.73
CA ILE A 358 -0.89 -1.14 32.57
C ILE A 358 -1.38 -2.58 32.37
N LYS A 359 -1.57 -3.35 33.43
CA LYS A 359 -2.05 -4.72 33.38
C LYS A 359 -3.50 -4.80 32.85
N SER A 360 -4.36 -3.88 33.25
CA SER A 360 -5.77 -3.88 32.86
C SER A 360 -6.03 -3.34 31.44
N SER A 361 -5.20 -2.42 30.98
CA SER A 361 -5.44 -1.68 29.70
C SER A 361 -4.54 -2.14 28.56
N VAL A 362 -3.24 -2.30 28.81
CA VAL A 362 -2.24 -2.53 27.75
C VAL A 362 -1.77 -3.98 27.70
N LEU A 363 -1.68 -4.65 28.85
CA LEU A 363 -1.09 -5.98 28.98
C LEU A 363 -2.09 -7.01 29.52
N LYS A 364 -3.37 -6.91 29.12
CA LYS A 364 -4.45 -7.74 29.65
C LYS A 364 -4.12 -9.25 29.69
N ASN A 365 -3.32 -9.70 28.71
CA ASN A 365 -2.90 -11.11 28.55
C ASN A 365 -1.37 -11.30 28.50
N ARG A 366 -0.58 -10.33 28.98
CA ARG A 366 0.88 -10.40 28.91
C ARG A 366 1.49 -10.23 30.31
N ASN A 367 2.70 -10.77 30.50
CA ASN A 367 3.45 -10.56 31.72
C ASN A 367 3.84 -9.08 31.87
N THR A 368 3.52 -8.51 33.03
CA THR A 368 3.95 -7.12 33.32
C THR A 368 5.43 -7.12 33.66
N PRO A 369 6.22 -6.21 33.04
CA PRO A 369 7.63 -6.09 33.42
C PRO A 369 7.79 -5.72 34.89
N ALA A 370 8.80 -6.29 35.52
CA ALA A 370 9.15 -5.94 36.90
C ALA A 370 9.73 -4.52 36.95
N PHE A 371 9.13 -3.65 37.76
CA PHE A 371 9.72 -2.33 38.00
C PHE A 371 10.97 -2.46 38.91
N ALA A 372 12.06 -1.80 38.53
CA ALA A 372 13.24 -1.73 39.34
C ALA A 372 12.93 -1.18 40.74
N LYS A 373 13.52 -1.76 41.77
CA LYS A 373 13.32 -1.32 43.15
C LYS A 373 13.77 0.12 43.40
N GLN A 374 14.76 0.57 42.61
CA GLN A 374 15.28 1.95 42.67
C GLN A 374 15.25 2.58 41.28
N SER A 375 15.10 3.92 41.22
CA SER A 375 15.23 4.64 39.96
C SER A 375 16.68 4.66 39.52
N PHE A 376 16.95 4.76 38.20
CA PHE A 376 18.31 4.88 37.65
C PHE A 376 19.15 5.97 38.37
N ASN A 377 18.51 7.10 38.68
CA ASN A 377 19.20 8.20 39.45
C ASN A 377 19.33 7.93 40.94
N GLY A 378 18.72 6.89 41.46
CA GLY A 378 18.88 6.49 42.87
C GLY A 378 19.93 5.39 43.04
N LEU A 379 20.48 4.88 41.97
CA LEU A 379 21.67 4.05 41.98
C LEU A 379 22.87 5.00 42.16
N LYS A 380 23.42 5.06 43.34
CA LYS A 380 24.72 5.71 43.53
C LYS A 380 25.72 4.90 42.70
N ILE A 381 26.25 5.49 41.66
CA ILE A 381 27.47 4.98 41.02
C ILE A 381 28.54 5.12 42.07
N GLN A 382 28.85 4.03 42.73
CA GLN A 382 30.09 3.97 43.55
C GLN A 382 31.22 4.08 42.54
N LYS A 383 31.96 5.21 42.63
CA LYS A 383 33.24 5.37 41.98
C LYS A 383 34.28 4.44 42.63
#